data_5f122c2a5c139f523185df0dbd6298c0
#
_entry.id   5f122c2a5c139f523185df0dbd6298c0
#
_cell.length_a   1.000
_cell.length_b   1.000
_cell.length_c   1.000
_cell.angle_alpha   90.00
_cell.angle_beta   90.00
_cell.angle_gamma   90.00
#
_symmetry.space_group_name_H-M   'P 1'
#
loop_
_entity.id
_entity.type
_entity.pdbx_description
1 polymer ?
#
loop_
_entity_poly.entity_id
_entity_poly.type
_entity_poly.pdbx_seq_one_letter_code
_entity_poly.pdbx_strand_id
1 'polypeptide(L)'
;MVEKLKRMSFEIKRITSGPKHHLFGFHDLVQTNAKGDLALSLEVDDISHPPLPGETCWSGVVPAEGGKFIPIHKTHTWNYPQGARQQWIGDSDLYLCNDRADDGRLICRVVDARKCQIVKTLPFPVHCLDASCRYAYFINYDRLYSLGAYGYTPFCDTEKHRVEDIPTDDGIFRGNLETGEIELLLSIRDIAAAGERSPKKVGYPHFLSHLEVNPSGTRVSCLHQYRVQDGGDIARLVTFGCDGRDVHVLCKGEVSHYTWVDDNHLAFYGGDMAAMAAKRELWIWNLPAARLILPSIKWLVKRIRNEKAAAPTHGSGGCGKMGLQVVEDSTVHEMHNAAPGIIIEDGHPMTNPVWRDWIVMDTYPGKRDFRKLFLYNLKSSEIVSLGEYPMSLKTVDKTKFDLRKVYYGVDGRIKKAFNESQYLHFRSGLHCDLHPRWGHDGRIVFFDSIHEADERQLYAIDVGSVVCR
;
A
#
# COMPACT_ATOMS: atom_id res chain seq x y z
N MET A 1 30.77 -0.07 -5.60
CA MET A 1 29.31 0.16 -5.59
C MET A 1 28.79 0.86 -6.84
N VAL A 2 29.63 1.48 -7.69
CA VAL A 2 29.21 2.24 -8.88
C VAL A 2 29.20 1.42 -10.17
N GLU A 3 29.84 0.24 -10.22
CA GLU A 3 30.03 -0.54 -11.45
C GLU A 3 28.82 -1.42 -11.87
N LYS A 4 27.84 -1.63 -11.01
CA LYS A 4 26.67 -2.48 -11.33
C LYS A 4 25.45 -1.71 -11.85
N LEU A 5 25.45 -0.38 -11.77
CA LEU A 5 24.33 0.44 -12.25
C LEU A 5 24.44 0.63 -13.76
N LYS A 6 23.67 -0.13 -14.51
CA LYS A 6 23.57 0.06 -15.95
C LYS A 6 22.72 1.30 -16.24
N ARG A 7 23.35 2.38 -16.66
CA ARG A 7 22.65 3.58 -17.14
C ARG A 7 22.22 3.36 -18.58
N MET A 8 20.94 3.09 -18.76
CA MET A 8 20.28 3.12 -20.07
C MET A 8 19.45 4.40 -20.13
N SER A 9 19.33 4.98 -21.32
CA SER A 9 18.39 6.07 -21.55
C SER A 9 17.06 5.46 -21.98
N PHE A 10 16.00 5.74 -21.23
CA PHE A 10 14.64 5.35 -21.56
C PHE A 10 13.82 6.60 -21.92
N GLU A 11 12.93 6.45 -22.87
CA GLU A 11 11.92 7.46 -23.13
C GLU A 11 10.84 7.37 -22.05
N ILE A 12 10.57 8.50 -21.40
CA ILE A 12 9.49 8.62 -20.42
C ILE A 12 8.30 9.22 -21.14
N LYS A 13 7.23 8.45 -21.24
CA LYS A 13 6.00 8.87 -21.88
C LYS A 13 4.98 9.35 -20.87
N ARG A 14 4.51 10.58 -20.99
CA ARG A 14 3.39 11.09 -20.20
C ARG A 14 2.10 10.52 -20.76
N ILE A 15 1.31 9.82 -19.93
CA ILE A 15 0.08 9.12 -20.33
C ILE A 15 -1.15 10.00 -20.16
N THR A 16 -1.23 10.76 -19.06
CA THR A 16 -2.32 11.70 -18.79
C THR A 16 -1.82 13.14 -18.77
N SER A 17 -2.73 14.11 -18.95
CA SER A 17 -2.38 15.54 -19.01
C SER A 17 -3.39 16.39 -18.24
N GLY A 18 -2.90 17.52 -17.72
CA GLY A 18 -3.69 18.52 -17.03
C GLY A 18 -4.84 19.15 -17.85
N PRO A 19 -5.63 20.04 -17.23
CA PRO A 19 -5.32 20.72 -15.95
C PRO A 19 -5.66 19.91 -14.69
N LYS A 20 -6.38 18.79 -14.81
CA LYS A 20 -6.71 17.93 -13.68
C LYS A 20 -5.58 16.97 -13.36
N HIS A 21 -5.64 16.39 -12.17
CA HIS A 21 -4.65 15.43 -11.70
C HIS A 21 -5.15 14.00 -11.90
N HIS A 22 -4.23 13.11 -12.24
CA HIS A 22 -4.53 11.71 -12.47
C HIS A 22 -3.66 10.83 -11.58
N LEU A 23 -4.24 9.73 -11.08
CA LEU A 23 -3.56 8.73 -10.26
C LEU A 23 -4.16 7.36 -10.53
N PHE A 24 -3.38 6.32 -10.25
CA PHE A 24 -3.91 4.97 -10.27
C PHE A 24 -4.18 4.48 -8.84
N GLY A 25 -3.16 4.44 -8.02
CA GLY A 25 -3.23 3.93 -6.67
C GLY A 25 -2.00 3.11 -6.31
N PHE A 26 -2.19 1.85 -5.89
CA PHE A 26 -1.12 1.08 -5.29
C PHE A 26 -0.32 0.25 -6.33
N HIS A 27 0.86 -0.22 -5.93
CA HIS A 27 1.83 -0.89 -6.80
C HIS A 27 1.53 -2.38 -7.07
N ASP A 28 0.54 -2.98 -6.40
CA ASP A 28 0.24 -4.41 -6.43
C ASP A 28 -0.74 -4.86 -7.53
N LEU A 29 -1.16 -3.94 -8.39
CA LEU A 29 -2.14 -4.19 -9.44
C LEU A 29 -1.59 -3.79 -10.82
N VAL A 30 -1.83 -4.62 -11.84
CA VAL A 30 -1.46 -4.28 -13.22
C VAL A 30 -2.26 -3.11 -13.75
N GLN A 31 -1.59 -2.21 -14.48
CA GLN A 31 -2.18 -0.96 -14.95
C GLN A 31 -3.13 -1.16 -16.14
N THR A 32 -2.75 -2.03 -17.09
CA THR A 32 -3.47 -2.16 -18.36
C THR A 32 -4.37 -3.39 -18.41
N ASN A 33 -5.39 -3.33 -19.26
CA ASN A 33 -6.13 -4.53 -19.63
C ASN A 33 -5.24 -5.55 -20.37
N ALA A 34 -5.73 -6.78 -20.58
CA ALA A 34 -4.98 -7.85 -21.24
C ALA A 34 -4.57 -7.52 -22.68
N LYS A 35 -5.32 -6.66 -23.37
CA LYS A 35 -4.98 -6.18 -24.71
C LYS A 35 -3.85 -5.14 -24.72
N GLY A 36 -3.55 -4.55 -23.55
CA GLY A 36 -2.52 -3.51 -23.42
C GLY A 36 -2.90 -2.14 -23.99
N ASP A 37 -4.15 -1.92 -24.36
CA ASP A 37 -4.58 -0.69 -25.06
C ASP A 37 -5.31 0.31 -24.15
N LEU A 38 -5.78 -0.11 -22.97
CA LEU A 38 -6.43 0.75 -21.97
C LEU A 38 -5.70 0.64 -20.63
N ALA A 39 -5.46 1.79 -20.00
CA ALA A 39 -4.94 1.90 -18.64
C ALA A 39 -6.02 2.49 -17.72
N LEU A 40 -6.16 1.93 -16.50
CA LEU A 40 -7.07 2.48 -15.48
C LEU A 40 -6.48 3.75 -14.87
N SER A 41 -7.36 4.69 -14.54
CA SER A 41 -6.98 5.92 -13.85
C SER A 41 -8.15 6.48 -13.02
N LEU A 42 -7.79 7.26 -12.00
CA LEU A 42 -8.69 8.18 -11.32
C LEU A 42 -8.33 9.61 -11.73
N GLU A 43 -9.32 10.50 -11.76
CA GLU A 43 -9.15 11.92 -12.02
C GLU A 43 -9.70 12.74 -10.84
N VAL A 44 -8.89 13.69 -10.33
CA VAL A 44 -9.23 14.60 -9.24
C VAL A 44 -8.93 16.05 -9.62
N ASP A 45 -9.69 16.99 -9.03
CA ASP A 45 -9.54 18.41 -9.34
C ASP A 45 -8.42 19.07 -8.51
N ASP A 46 -8.24 18.67 -7.23
CA ASP A 46 -7.26 19.28 -6.31
C ASP A 46 -6.54 18.19 -5.49
N ILE A 47 -5.22 18.27 -5.45
CA ILE A 47 -4.35 17.34 -4.70
C ILE A 47 -3.80 17.97 -3.42
N SER A 48 -4.13 19.21 -3.12
CA SER A 48 -3.55 19.98 -2.01
C SER A 48 -4.10 19.62 -0.62
N HIS A 49 -5.07 18.70 -0.55
CA HIS A 49 -5.68 18.25 0.70
C HIS A 49 -5.97 16.73 0.67
N PRO A 50 -6.14 16.09 1.84
CA PRO A 50 -6.67 14.73 1.93
C PRO A 50 -8.10 14.66 1.38
N PRO A 51 -8.57 13.47 0.88
CA PRO A 51 -9.97 13.30 0.52
C PRO A 51 -10.91 13.66 1.67
N LEU A 52 -11.92 14.46 1.38
CA LEU A 52 -12.89 14.95 2.37
C LEU A 52 -14.15 14.07 2.41
N PRO A 53 -14.92 14.08 3.52
CA PRO A 53 -16.20 13.39 3.59
C PRO A 53 -17.14 13.77 2.45
N GLY A 54 -17.64 12.78 1.71
CA GLY A 54 -18.51 12.99 0.56
C GLY A 54 -17.82 13.48 -0.72
N GLU A 55 -16.53 13.71 -0.70
CA GLU A 55 -15.77 14.07 -1.89
C GLU A 55 -15.65 12.88 -2.85
N THR A 56 -15.82 13.15 -4.14
CA THR A 56 -15.77 12.16 -5.20
C THR A 56 -14.60 12.40 -6.13
N CYS A 57 -14.11 11.32 -6.74
CA CYS A 57 -13.25 11.39 -7.91
C CYS A 57 -13.89 10.64 -9.09
N TRP A 58 -13.45 10.93 -10.32
CA TRP A 58 -13.82 10.15 -11.48
C TRP A 58 -12.95 8.90 -11.59
N SER A 59 -13.59 7.76 -11.79
CA SER A 59 -12.93 6.53 -12.24
C SER A 59 -13.16 6.35 -13.73
N GLY A 60 -12.14 5.92 -14.45
CA GLY A 60 -12.21 5.72 -15.87
C GLY A 60 -10.94 5.13 -16.46
N VAL A 61 -10.78 5.31 -17.75
CA VAL A 61 -9.66 4.78 -18.53
C VAL A 61 -8.99 5.84 -19.37
N VAL A 62 -7.75 5.58 -19.74
CA VAL A 62 -6.98 6.35 -20.73
C VAL A 62 -6.35 5.36 -21.70
N PRO A 63 -6.16 5.70 -22.99
CA PRO A 63 -5.35 4.88 -23.89
C PRO A 63 -3.97 4.63 -23.28
N ALA A 64 -3.51 3.38 -23.27
CA ALA A 64 -2.21 3.03 -22.66
C ALA A 64 -1.04 3.75 -23.34
N GLU A 65 -1.21 4.12 -24.59
CA GLU A 65 -0.28 4.94 -25.35
C GLU A 65 -0.37 6.45 -25.06
N GLY A 66 -1.18 6.84 -24.08
CA GLY A 66 -1.45 8.24 -23.73
C GLY A 66 -2.59 8.86 -24.53
N GLY A 67 -3.22 9.86 -23.94
CA GLY A 67 -4.34 10.55 -24.58
C GLY A 67 -5.33 11.15 -23.59
N LYS A 68 -6.55 11.37 -24.07
CA LYS A 68 -7.60 11.94 -23.24
C LYS A 68 -8.15 10.90 -22.26
N PHE A 69 -8.23 11.27 -20.99
CA PHE A 69 -8.94 10.47 -19.99
C PHE A 69 -10.44 10.38 -20.31
N ILE A 70 -11.00 9.20 -20.19
CA ILE A 70 -12.42 8.90 -20.43
C ILE A 70 -13.06 8.62 -19.06
N PRO A 71 -13.72 9.59 -18.45
CA PRO A 71 -14.42 9.39 -17.18
C PRO A 71 -15.63 8.51 -17.38
N ILE A 72 -15.84 7.51 -16.50
CA ILE A 72 -16.97 6.57 -16.62
C ILE A 72 -17.95 6.73 -15.46
N HIS A 73 -17.49 6.74 -14.22
CA HIS A 73 -18.35 6.96 -13.06
C HIS A 73 -17.60 7.69 -11.95
N LYS A 74 -18.34 8.33 -11.05
CA LYS A 74 -17.79 8.90 -9.83
C LYS A 74 -17.82 7.87 -8.72
N THR A 75 -16.73 7.84 -7.92
CA THR A 75 -16.67 7.07 -6.69
C THR A 75 -16.45 7.97 -5.49
N HIS A 76 -17.08 7.63 -4.35
CA HIS A 76 -16.86 8.25 -3.04
C HIS A 76 -15.76 7.53 -2.23
N THR A 77 -15.18 6.45 -2.80
CA THR A 77 -14.30 5.54 -2.08
C THR A 77 -12.93 5.55 -2.75
N TRP A 78 -12.09 6.48 -2.33
CA TRP A 78 -10.76 6.66 -2.89
C TRP A 78 -9.79 7.28 -1.89
N ASN A 79 -8.52 7.08 -2.11
CA ASN A 79 -7.43 7.79 -1.44
C ASN A 79 -6.21 7.86 -2.36
N TYR A 80 -5.26 8.73 -2.07
CA TYR A 80 -4.10 8.92 -2.93
C TYR A 80 -3.15 7.72 -2.96
N PRO A 81 -2.88 6.99 -1.84
CA PRO A 81 -1.97 5.85 -1.87
C PRO A 81 -2.52 4.62 -2.60
N GLN A 82 -3.81 4.30 -2.41
CA GLN A 82 -4.37 3.03 -2.91
C GLN A 82 -5.45 3.21 -3.99
N GLY A 83 -5.75 4.45 -4.38
CA GLY A 83 -6.83 4.73 -5.32
C GLY A 83 -8.19 4.29 -4.79
N ALA A 84 -9.04 3.80 -5.67
CA ALA A 84 -10.31 3.13 -5.38
C ALA A 84 -10.19 1.60 -5.53
N ARG A 85 -8.98 1.05 -5.45
CA ARG A 85 -8.65 -0.37 -5.72
C ARG A 85 -9.19 -0.82 -7.08
N GLN A 86 -9.15 0.08 -8.08
CA GLN A 86 -9.55 -0.25 -9.43
C GLN A 86 -8.61 -1.31 -10.01
N GLN A 87 -9.18 -2.38 -10.54
CA GLN A 87 -8.43 -3.52 -11.06
C GLN A 87 -9.20 -4.25 -12.14
N TRP A 88 -8.50 -4.76 -13.15
CA TRP A 88 -9.09 -5.54 -14.23
C TRP A 88 -9.59 -6.90 -13.75
N ILE A 89 -10.64 -7.43 -14.38
CA ILE A 89 -11.18 -8.76 -14.12
C ILE A 89 -10.63 -9.72 -15.19
N GLY A 90 -9.56 -10.42 -14.88
CA GLY A 90 -8.90 -11.35 -15.80
C GLY A 90 -8.58 -10.70 -17.14
N ASP A 91 -8.83 -11.42 -18.22
CA ASP A 91 -8.56 -10.96 -19.59
C ASP A 91 -9.69 -10.14 -20.20
N SER A 92 -10.71 -9.80 -19.41
CA SER A 92 -11.85 -9.02 -19.89
C SER A 92 -11.56 -7.51 -19.94
N ASP A 93 -12.45 -6.76 -20.64
CA ASP A 93 -12.46 -5.30 -20.57
C ASP A 93 -13.34 -4.77 -19.41
N LEU A 94 -13.64 -5.64 -18.42
CA LEU A 94 -14.32 -5.25 -17.18
C LEU A 94 -13.30 -4.93 -16.09
N TYR A 95 -13.63 -3.93 -15.27
CA TYR A 95 -12.81 -3.63 -14.08
C TYR A 95 -13.68 -3.42 -12.85
N LEU A 96 -13.09 -3.64 -11.69
CA LEU A 96 -13.65 -3.36 -10.38
C LEU A 96 -13.22 -1.97 -9.92
N CYS A 97 -14.11 -1.29 -9.19
CA CYS A 97 -13.81 -0.03 -8.53
C CYS A 97 -14.64 0.07 -7.25
N ASN A 98 -13.98 0.21 -6.12
CA ASN A 98 -14.68 0.40 -4.85
C ASN A 98 -15.49 1.69 -4.84
N ASP A 99 -16.64 1.65 -4.16
CA ASP A 99 -17.55 2.78 -4.03
C ASP A 99 -18.34 2.66 -2.71
N ARG A 100 -19.19 3.63 -2.42
CA ARG A 100 -20.17 3.58 -1.34
C ARG A 100 -21.58 3.64 -1.88
N ALA A 101 -22.47 2.87 -1.27
CA ALA A 101 -23.91 3.02 -1.46
C ALA A 101 -24.43 4.26 -0.72
N ASP A 102 -25.64 4.69 -1.02
CA ASP A 102 -26.27 5.88 -0.43
C ASP A 102 -26.40 5.79 1.12
N ASP A 103 -26.47 4.58 1.65
CA ASP A 103 -26.49 4.30 3.08
C ASP A 103 -25.09 4.29 3.73
N GLY A 104 -24.05 4.59 2.98
CA GLY A 104 -22.66 4.67 3.42
C GLY A 104 -21.92 3.33 3.45
N ARG A 105 -22.56 2.20 3.15
CA ARG A 105 -21.88 0.89 3.08
C ARG A 105 -20.88 0.84 1.94
N LEU A 106 -19.75 0.21 2.19
CA LEU A 106 -18.75 -0.08 1.15
C LEU A 106 -19.28 -1.14 0.18
N ILE A 107 -19.16 -0.86 -1.09
CA ILE A 107 -19.56 -1.68 -2.21
C ILE A 107 -18.45 -1.68 -3.26
N CYS A 108 -18.60 -2.49 -4.30
CA CYS A 108 -17.75 -2.41 -5.48
C CYS A 108 -18.58 -2.35 -6.75
N ARG A 109 -18.18 -1.50 -7.69
CA ARG A 109 -18.79 -1.41 -9.04
C ARG A 109 -18.00 -2.29 -10.00
N VAL A 110 -18.72 -3.10 -10.77
CA VAL A 110 -18.16 -3.77 -11.95
C VAL A 110 -18.49 -2.89 -13.16
N VAL A 111 -17.45 -2.47 -13.87
CA VAL A 111 -17.55 -1.46 -14.91
C VAL A 111 -17.05 -2.03 -16.24
N ASP A 112 -17.83 -1.87 -17.30
CA ASP A 112 -17.42 -2.17 -18.67
C ASP A 112 -16.67 -0.93 -19.24
N ALA A 113 -15.36 -1.06 -19.42
CA ALA A 113 -14.52 0.02 -19.89
C ALA A 113 -14.80 0.42 -21.34
N ARG A 114 -15.24 -0.51 -22.19
CA ARG A 114 -15.56 -0.25 -23.59
C ARG A 114 -16.91 0.42 -23.78
N LYS A 115 -17.91 -0.03 -22.99
CA LYS A 115 -19.25 0.55 -23.04
C LYS A 115 -19.39 1.78 -22.14
N CYS A 116 -18.38 2.09 -21.35
CA CYS A 116 -18.37 3.20 -20.39
C CYS A 116 -19.58 3.17 -19.44
N GLN A 117 -19.86 2.02 -18.84
CA GLN A 117 -21.02 1.84 -17.96
C GLN A 117 -20.78 0.87 -16.81
N ILE A 118 -21.47 1.09 -15.69
CA ILE A 118 -21.55 0.12 -14.60
C ILE A 118 -22.47 -1.02 -15.03
N VAL A 119 -21.99 -2.26 -14.95
CA VAL A 119 -22.75 -3.47 -15.34
C VAL A 119 -23.23 -4.29 -14.16
N LYS A 120 -22.57 -4.16 -12.99
CA LYS A 120 -22.96 -4.85 -11.74
C LYS A 120 -22.49 -4.06 -10.53
N THR A 121 -23.18 -4.26 -9.40
CA THR A 121 -22.74 -3.78 -8.07
C THR A 121 -22.61 -4.98 -7.16
N LEU A 122 -21.44 -5.09 -6.49
CA LEU A 122 -21.17 -6.10 -5.47
C LEU A 122 -21.45 -5.50 -4.10
N PRO A 123 -22.00 -6.25 -3.14
CA PRO A 123 -22.37 -5.73 -1.81
C PRO A 123 -21.18 -5.64 -0.84
N PHE A 124 -19.94 -5.66 -1.35
CA PHE A 124 -18.70 -5.61 -0.59
C PHE A 124 -17.61 -4.85 -1.36
N PRO A 125 -16.61 -4.27 -0.69
CA PRO A 125 -15.43 -3.71 -1.34
C PRO A 125 -14.48 -4.82 -1.77
N VAL A 126 -13.52 -4.50 -2.64
CA VAL A 126 -12.50 -5.44 -3.11
C VAL A 126 -11.10 -4.91 -2.76
N HIS A 127 -10.18 -5.79 -2.37
CA HIS A 127 -8.75 -5.49 -2.27
C HIS A 127 -7.98 -6.15 -3.40
N CYS A 128 -8.10 -7.46 -3.53
CA CYS A 128 -7.51 -8.22 -4.63
C CYS A 128 -8.45 -9.36 -5.07
N LEU A 129 -8.22 -9.87 -6.27
CA LEU A 129 -8.93 -11.01 -6.84
C LEU A 129 -8.12 -12.29 -6.66
N ASP A 130 -8.81 -13.42 -6.58
CA ASP A 130 -8.19 -14.72 -6.80
C ASP A 130 -7.82 -14.92 -8.28
N ALA A 131 -6.93 -15.86 -8.57
CA ALA A 131 -6.47 -16.12 -9.94
C ALA A 131 -7.59 -16.50 -10.92
N SER A 132 -8.70 -17.06 -10.44
CA SER A 132 -9.88 -17.39 -11.26
C SER A 132 -10.83 -16.22 -11.49
N CYS A 133 -10.62 -15.09 -10.82
CA CYS A 133 -11.53 -13.94 -10.76
C CYS A 133 -12.95 -14.28 -10.31
N ARG A 134 -13.12 -15.37 -9.57
CA ARG A 134 -14.39 -15.80 -8.99
C ARG A 134 -14.63 -15.22 -7.60
N TYR A 135 -13.55 -15.05 -6.85
CA TYR A 135 -13.56 -14.52 -5.50
C TYR A 135 -12.70 -13.27 -5.38
N ALA A 136 -13.15 -12.36 -4.52
CA ALA A 136 -12.39 -11.22 -4.07
C ALA A 136 -12.06 -11.35 -2.58
N TYR A 137 -10.85 -10.95 -2.20
CA TYR A 137 -10.48 -10.79 -0.80
C TYR A 137 -10.51 -9.33 -0.43
N PHE A 138 -10.96 -9.03 0.79
CA PHE A 138 -11.06 -7.66 1.27
C PHE A 138 -10.98 -7.56 2.80
N ILE A 139 -10.81 -6.34 3.25
CA ILE A 139 -10.70 -5.97 4.67
C ILE A 139 -11.66 -4.82 4.97
N ASN A 140 -11.81 -4.52 6.24
CA ASN A 140 -12.61 -3.38 6.68
C ASN A 140 -11.85 -2.06 6.50
N TYR A 141 -12.12 -1.35 5.42
CA TYR A 141 -11.49 -0.05 5.12
C TYR A 141 -11.91 1.06 6.08
N ASP A 142 -13.11 0.98 6.69
CA ASP A 142 -13.53 1.94 7.72
C ASP A 142 -12.69 1.78 8.98
N ARG A 143 -12.30 0.53 9.32
CA ARG A 143 -11.33 0.25 10.36
C ARG A 143 -9.96 0.86 10.03
N LEU A 144 -9.47 0.67 8.81
CA LEU A 144 -8.20 1.27 8.38
C LEU A 144 -8.22 2.79 8.52
N TYR A 145 -9.29 3.43 8.07
CA TYR A 145 -9.45 4.88 8.21
C TYR A 145 -9.45 5.30 9.69
N SER A 146 -10.22 4.61 10.52
CA SER A 146 -10.32 4.89 11.95
C SER A 146 -8.99 4.76 12.69
N LEU A 147 -8.06 3.96 12.17
CA LEU A 147 -6.72 3.74 12.73
C LEU A 147 -5.63 4.59 12.08
N GLY A 148 -6.03 5.52 11.21
CA GLY A 148 -5.11 6.44 10.57
C GLY A 148 -4.29 5.82 9.43
N ALA A 149 -4.68 4.62 8.97
CA ALA A 149 -4.07 3.95 7.82
C ALA A 149 -4.76 4.35 6.51
N TYR A 150 -4.53 3.60 5.44
CA TYR A 150 -4.98 3.91 4.06
C TYR A 150 -6.43 3.48 3.80
N GLY A 151 -7.33 3.70 4.77
CA GLY A 151 -8.75 3.51 4.58
C GLY A 151 -9.41 4.64 3.80
N TYR A 152 -10.70 4.52 3.57
CA TYR A 152 -11.48 5.51 2.84
C TYR A 152 -12.17 6.48 3.79
N THR A 153 -12.19 7.75 3.42
CA THR A 153 -12.87 8.79 4.19
C THR A 153 -14.37 8.44 4.31
N PRO A 154 -14.96 8.49 5.52
CA PRO A 154 -16.37 8.23 5.72
C PRO A 154 -17.27 9.16 4.90
N PHE A 155 -18.40 8.63 4.43
CA PHE A 155 -19.36 9.39 3.60
C PHE A 155 -20.18 10.39 4.40
N CYS A 156 -20.48 10.07 5.64
CA CYS A 156 -21.31 10.91 6.52
C CYS A 156 -20.82 10.88 7.97
N ASP A 157 -21.28 11.87 8.73
CA ASP A 157 -20.95 12.11 10.13
C ASP A 157 -21.50 11.00 11.06
N THR A 158 -20.89 9.81 11.04
CA THR A 158 -21.13 8.78 12.05
C THR A 158 -19.94 8.74 13.01
N GLU A 159 -20.13 9.29 14.20
CA GLU A 159 -19.09 9.30 15.24
C GLU A 159 -18.75 7.88 15.70
N LYS A 160 -17.78 7.26 15.11
CA LYS A 160 -17.11 6.07 15.69
C LYS A 160 -15.73 6.48 16.16
N HIS A 161 -15.60 6.82 17.43
CA HIS A 161 -14.35 7.33 18.01
C HIS A 161 -13.50 6.27 18.71
N ARG A 162 -13.98 5.03 18.79
CA ARG A 162 -13.23 3.94 19.41
C ARG A 162 -13.48 2.63 18.68
N VAL A 163 -12.38 1.99 18.31
CA VAL A 163 -12.35 0.71 17.60
C VAL A 163 -11.96 -0.40 18.59
N GLU A 164 -12.62 -1.57 18.52
CA GLU A 164 -12.22 -2.74 19.32
C GLU A 164 -10.78 -3.14 18.96
N ASP A 165 -9.99 -3.52 19.97
CA ASP A 165 -8.56 -3.77 19.77
C ASP A 165 -8.30 -5.02 18.93
N ILE A 166 -8.98 -6.14 19.27
CA ILE A 166 -8.77 -7.45 18.62
C ILE A 166 -10.16 -8.11 18.42
N PRO A 167 -10.92 -7.70 17.40
CA PRO A 167 -12.27 -8.21 17.14
C PRO A 167 -12.26 -9.66 16.64
N THR A 168 -13.41 -10.33 16.80
CA THR A 168 -13.68 -11.68 16.28
C THR A 168 -14.56 -11.68 15.03
N ASP A 169 -15.19 -10.57 14.72
CA ASP A 169 -16.13 -10.37 13.63
C ASP A 169 -15.60 -9.42 12.55
N ASP A 170 -14.35 -9.01 12.66
CA ASP A 170 -13.63 -8.20 11.70
C ASP A 170 -12.29 -8.86 11.35
N GLY A 171 -11.87 -8.78 10.08
CA GLY A 171 -10.67 -9.47 9.63
C GLY A 171 -10.54 -9.47 8.11
N ILE A 172 -10.21 -10.63 7.57
CA ILE A 172 -10.12 -10.90 6.14
C ILE A 172 -11.40 -11.59 5.68
N PHE A 173 -12.05 -10.97 4.72
CA PHE A 173 -13.28 -11.47 4.12
C PHE A 173 -13.01 -11.98 2.71
N ARG A 174 -13.84 -12.95 2.28
CA ARG A 174 -13.95 -13.41 0.90
C ARG A 174 -15.35 -13.14 0.38
N GLY A 175 -15.44 -12.51 -0.79
CA GLY A 175 -16.71 -12.25 -1.49
C GLY A 175 -16.77 -13.01 -2.80
N ASN A 176 -17.90 -13.62 -3.11
CA ASN A 176 -18.14 -14.27 -4.39
C ASN A 176 -18.65 -13.23 -5.39
N LEU A 177 -17.94 -13.04 -6.51
CA LEU A 177 -18.27 -12.04 -7.53
C LEU A 177 -19.58 -12.36 -8.26
N GLU A 178 -19.97 -13.65 -8.34
CA GLU A 178 -21.18 -14.07 -9.01
C GLU A 178 -22.42 -13.95 -8.12
N THR A 179 -22.35 -14.53 -6.90
CA THR A 179 -23.51 -14.59 -5.99
C THR A 179 -23.63 -13.40 -5.06
N GLY A 180 -22.54 -12.68 -4.79
CA GLY A 180 -22.48 -11.61 -3.82
C GLY A 180 -22.36 -12.09 -2.36
N GLU A 181 -22.22 -13.39 -2.12
CA GLU A 181 -22.03 -13.96 -0.78
C GLU A 181 -20.72 -13.53 -0.16
N ILE A 182 -20.72 -13.30 1.16
CA ILE A 182 -19.59 -12.84 1.96
C ILE A 182 -19.29 -13.84 3.06
N GLU A 183 -18.03 -14.15 3.24
CA GLU A 183 -17.53 -15.02 4.30
C GLU A 183 -16.36 -14.34 5.04
N LEU A 184 -16.36 -14.39 6.37
CA LEU A 184 -15.19 -14.03 7.18
C LEU A 184 -14.26 -15.25 7.21
N LEU A 185 -13.10 -15.16 6.54
CA LEU A 185 -12.12 -16.27 6.51
C LEU A 185 -11.27 -16.32 7.76
N LEU A 186 -10.75 -15.18 8.21
CA LEU A 186 -9.88 -15.07 9.37
C LEU A 186 -10.20 -13.78 10.13
N SER A 187 -10.50 -13.90 11.42
CA SER A 187 -10.65 -12.72 12.27
C SER A 187 -9.28 -12.09 12.60
N ILE A 188 -9.30 -10.82 12.96
CA ILE A 188 -8.10 -10.15 13.51
C ILE A 188 -7.59 -10.90 14.73
N ARG A 189 -8.48 -11.51 15.53
CA ARG A 189 -8.11 -12.34 16.68
C ARG A 189 -7.32 -13.58 16.26
N ASP A 190 -7.76 -14.29 15.22
CA ASP A 190 -7.09 -15.50 14.74
C ASP A 190 -5.70 -15.15 14.20
N ILE A 191 -5.60 -14.09 13.41
CA ILE A 191 -4.32 -13.60 12.88
C ILE A 191 -3.40 -13.13 14.02
N ALA A 192 -3.92 -12.39 15.00
CA ALA A 192 -3.11 -11.95 16.15
C ALA A 192 -2.59 -13.11 16.98
N ALA A 193 -3.34 -14.22 17.06
CA ALA A 193 -2.95 -15.44 17.77
C ALA A 193 -1.93 -16.29 16.99
N ALA A 194 -1.89 -16.20 15.67
CA ALA A 194 -1.00 -16.99 14.84
C ALA A 194 0.48 -16.76 15.23
N GLY A 195 1.23 -17.87 15.46
CA GLY A 195 2.64 -17.81 15.89
C GLY A 195 2.87 -17.28 17.31
N GLU A 196 1.83 -17.03 18.09
CA GLU A 196 1.91 -16.52 19.47
C GLU A 196 1.21 -17.48 20.44
N ARG A 197 1.75 -17.61 21.67
CA ARG A 197 1.09 -18.42 22.71
C ARG A 197 -0.24 -17.81 23.20
N SER A 198 -0.37 -16.50 23.10
CA SER A 198 -1.61 -15.78 23.34
C SER A 198 -1.56 -14.40 22.65
N PRO A 199 -2.69 -13.90 22.12
CA PRO A 199 -2.76 -12.58 21.51
C PRO A 199 -2.38 -11.51 22.54
N LYS A 200 -1.38 -10.70 22.21
CA LYS A 200 -0.92 -9.62 23.08
C LYS A 200 -1.76 -8.37 22.84
N LYS A 201 -2.43 -7.88 23.88
CA LYS A 201 -3.06 -6.57 23.88
C LYS A 201 -1.98 -5.52 24.18
N VAL A 202 -1.44 -4.90 23.16
CA VAL A 202 -0.34 -3.92 23.30
C VAL A 202 -0.79 -2.47 23.31
N GLY A 203 -2.04 -2.20 23.63
CA GLY A 203 -2.54 -0.87 23.97
C GLY A 203 -3.22 -0.10 22.86
N TYR A 204 -3.09 -0.51 21.59
CA TYR A 204 -3.81 0.03 20.44
C TYR A 204 -4.42 -1.09 19.60
N PRO A 205 -5.48 -0.79 18.82
CA PRO A 205 -6.11 -1.80 18.00
C PRO A 205 -5.19 -2.35 16.90
N HIS A 206 -5.41 -3.61 16.58
CA HIS A 206 -4.77 -4.30 15.47
C HIS A 206 -5.52 -4.04 14.17
N PHE A 207 -4.83 -4.04 13.05
CA PHE A 207 -5.41 -3.89 11.72
C PHE A 207 -4.64 -4.67 10.66
N LEU A 208 -5.28 -4.85 9.52
CA LEU A 208 -4.77 -5.59 8.38
C LEU A 208 -4.69 -4.66 7.18
N SER A 209 -3.72 -4.88 6.31
CA SER A 209 -3.56 -4.13 5.07
C SER A 209 -2.82 -4.97 4.01
N HIS A 210 -2.73 -4.46 2.79
CA HIS A 210 -1.90 -5.00 1.73
C HIS A 210 -2.16 -6.50 1.45
N LEU A 211 -3.38 -6.86 1.06
CA LEU A 211 -3.66 -8.23 0.65
C LEU A 211 -3.16 -8.48 -0.76
N GLU A 212 -2.45 -9.56 -0.95
CA GLU A 212 -2.06 -10.07 -2.27
C GLU A 212 -2.33 -11.57 -2.36
N VAL A 213 -2.65 -12.05 -3.56
CA VAL A 213 -2.80 -13.47 -3.87
C VAL A 213 -1.58 -13.93 -4.64
N ASN A 214 -1.05 -15.12 -4.32
CA ASN A 214 0.07 -15.70 -5.07
C ASN A 214 -0.35 -16.04 -6.51
N PRO A 215 0.59 -16.23 -7.46
CA PRO A 215 0.27 -16.44 -8.87
C PRO A 215 -0.69 -17.61 -9.15
N SER A 216 -0.58 -18.71 -8.41
CA SER A 216 -1.47 -19.87 -8.57
C SER A 216 -2.84 -19.69 -7.93
N GLY A 217 -3.07 -18.64 -7.14
CA GLY A 217 -4.34 -18.42 -6.43
C GLY A 217 -4.57 -19.32 -5.22
N THR A 218 -3.54 -19.97 -4.70
CA THR A 218 -3.63 -20.92 -3.60
C THR A 218 -3.35 -20.33 -2.23
N ARG A 219 -2.62 -19.21 -2.18
CA ARG A 219 -2.22 -18.51 -0.96
C ARG A 219 -2.57 -17.04 -1.02
N VAL A 220 -2.88 -16.47 0.12
CA VAL A 220 -3.11 -15.04 0.32
C VAL A 220 -2.12 -14.53 1.36
N SER A 221 -1.59 -13.34 1.16
CA SER A 221 -0.72 -12.65 2.10
C SER A 221 -1.36 -11.36 2.61
N CYS A 222 -0.96 -10.90 3.79
CA CYS A 222 -1.35 -9.61 4.33
C CYS A 222 -0.29 -9.05 5.29
N LEU A 223 -0.33 -7.74 5.51
CA LEU A 223 0.33 -7.11 6.65
C LEU A 223 -0.65 -7.05 7.82
N HIS A 224 -0.25 -7.65 8.94
CA HIS A 224 -0.89 -7.48 10.22
C HIS A 224 -0.10 -6.47 11.06
N GLN A 225 -0.74 -5.38 11.44
CA GLN A 225 -0.10 -4.25 12.09
C GLN A 225 -0.79 -3.90 13.41
N TYR A 226 0.01 -3.43 14.37
CA TYR A 226 -0.48 -2.90 15.64
C TYR A 226 0.52 -1.93 16.24
N ARG A 227 0.00 -0.95 16.95
CA ARG A 227 0.80 0.08 17.60
C ARG A 227 1.20 -0.34 19.00
N VAL A 228 2.42 -0.02 19.40
CA VAL A 228 2.91 -0.24 20.77
C VAL A 228 2.96 1.07 21.56
N GLN A 229 3.15 0.96 22.86
CA GLN A 229 3.06 2.09 23.81
C GLN A 229 4.03 3.23 23.53
N ASP A 230 5.13 2.95 22.85
CA ASP A 230 6.12 3.98 22.47
C ASP A 230 5.68 4.79 21.23
N GLY A 231 4.52 4.49 20.65
CA GLY A 231 3.93 5.15 19.51
C GLY A 231 4.40 4.63 18.15
N GLY A 232 5.31 3.63 18.13
CA GLY A 232 5.72 2.98 16.89
C GLY A 232 4.84 1.78 16.55
N ASP A 233 4.84 1.41 15.29
CA ASP A 233 4.12 0.24 14.81
C ASP A 233 5.02 -1.01 14.79
N ILE A 234 4.41 -2.16 14.94
CA ILE A 234 4.98 -3.47 14.66
C ILE A 234 4.17 -4.05 13.52
N ALA A 235 4.86 -4.48 12.48
CA ALA A 235 4.27 -5.17 11.35
C ALA A 235 4.63 -6.65 11.35
N ARG A 236 3.73 -7.48 10.85
CA ARG A 236 3.95 -8.91 10.61
C ARG A 236 3.53 -9.22 9.18
N LEU A 237 4.38 -9.91 8.44
CA LEU A 237 4.02 -10.50 7.17
C LEU A 237 3.39 -11.85 7.44
N VAL A 238 2.13 -12.02 7.06
CA VAL A 238 1.33 -13.22 7.32
C VAL A 238 0.81 -13.74 6.00
N THR A 239 0.83 -15.06 5.83
CA THR A 239 0.22 -15.78 4.71
C THR A 239 -0.74 -16.85 5.20
N PHE A 240 -1.68 -17.24 4.37
CA PHE A 240 -2.67 -18.28 4.68
C PHE A 240 -3.24 -18.87 3.38
N GLY A 241 -3.80 -20.07 3.44
CA GLY A 241 -4.51 -20.68 2.32
C GLY A 241 -5.75 -19.88 1.91
N CYS A 242 -6.13 -19.91 0.65
CA CYS A 242 -7.32 -19.22 0.15
C CYS A 242 -8.65 -19.68 0.81
N ASP A 243 -8.60 -20.74 1.62
CA ASP A 243 -9.68 -21.22 2.48
C ASP A 243 -9.60 -20.70 3.94
N GLY A 244 -8.66 -19.80 4.24
CA GLY A 244 -8.43 -19.26 5.57
C GLY A 244 -7.64 -20.17 6.52
N ARG A 245 -7.10 -21.28 6.03
CA ARG A 245 -6.32 -22.24 6.85
C ARG A 245 -4.82 -22.07 6.63
N ASP A 246 -4.04 -22.86 7.38
CA ASP A 246 -2.57 -22.94 7.21
C ASP A 246 -1.90 -21.56 7.26
N VAL A 247 -2.04 -20.89 8.40
CA VAL A 247 -1.55 -19.53 8.63
C VAL A 247 -0.07 -19.54 8.99
N HIS A 248 0.77 -18.86 8.21
CA HIS A 248 2.19 -18.68 8.48
C HIS A 248 2.49 -17.22 8.86
N VAL A 249 3.41 -17.03 9.80
CA VAL A 249 3.97 -15.72 10.15
C VAL A 249 5.41 -15.69 9.71
N LEU A 250 5.67 -15.04 8.58
CA LEU A 250 6.96 -15.09 7.91
C LEU A 250 7.98 -14.08 8.46
N CYS A 251 7.51 -12.96 8.98
CA CYS A 251 8.38 -11.93 9.54
C CYS A 251 7.63 -11.15 10.62
N LYS A 252 8.34 -10.69 11.64
CA LYS A 252 7.82 -9.81 12.70
C LYS A 252 8.81 -8.69 13.01
N GLY A 253 8.33 -7.45 12.93
CA GLY A 253 9.14 -6.28 13.29
C GLY A 253 8.92 -5.12 12.36
N GLU A 254 9.82 -4.93 11.41
CA GLU A 254 9.68 -3.93 10.36
C GLU A 254 9.48 -4.64 9.02
N VAL A 255 8.25 -4.57 8.52
CA VAL A 255 7.85 -5.02 7.19
C VAL A 255 7.08 -3.86 6.57
N SER A 256 7.54 -3.39 5.43
CA SER A 256 6.89 -2.30 4.71
C SER A 256 6.03 -2.86 3.58
N HIS A 257 6.55 -2.92 2.38
CA HIS A 257 5.83 -3.36 1.19
C HIS A 257 6.41 -4.67 0.69
N TYR A 258 5.60 -5.48 0.04
CA TYR A 258 5.98 -6.80 -0.44
C TYR A 258 5.31 -7.14 -1.77
N THR A 259 5.75 -8.22 -2.39
CA THR A 259 5.16 -8.81 -3.59
C THR A 259 5.48 -10.30 -3.64
N TRP A 260 4.59 -11.12 -4.20
CA TRP A 260 4.87 -12.51 -4.49
C TRP A 260 5.84 -12.63 -5.67
N VAL A 261 6.99 -13.29 -5.44
CA VAL A 261 7.97 -13.59 -6.50
C VAL A 261 7.48 -14.77 -7.35
N ASP A 262 7.04 -15.81 -6.67
CA ASP A 262 6.45 -17.02 -7.24
C ASP A 262 5.38 -17.57 -6.29
N ASP A 263 4.97 -18.82 -6.45
CA ASP A 263 3.92 -19.42 -5.60
C ASP A 263 4.36 -19.65 -4.16
N ASN A 264 5.66 -19.67 -3.89
CA ASN A 264 6.23 -20.06 -2.61
C ASN A 264 7.12 -19.00 -1.97
N HIS A 265 7.46 -17.92 -2.68
CA HIS A 265 8.38 -16.90 -2.16
C HIS A 265 7.79 -15.50 -2.27
N LEU A 266 8.04 -14.70 -1.22
CA LEU A 266 7.72 -13.27 -1.19
C LEU A 266 9.02 -12.45 -1.10
N ALA A 267 9.05 -11.34 -1.83
CA ALA A 267 10.05 -10.29 -1.66
C ALA A 267 9.43 -9.12 -0.90
N PHE A 268 10.12 -8.61 0.13
CA PHE A 268 9.64 -7.47 0.91
C PHE A 268 10.79 -6.58 1.37
N TYR A 269 10.53 -5.29 1.57
CA TYR A 269 11.49 -4.44 2.24
C TYR A 269 11.28 -4.50 3.76
N GLY A 270 12.36 -4.82 4.48
CA GLY A 270 12.26 -4.95 5.92
C GLY A 270 13.40 -5.78 6.52
N GLY A 271 13.11 -6.35 7.67
CA GLY A 271 14.00 -7.27 8.38
C GLY A 271 13.32 -7.88 9.59
N ASP A 272 13.69 -9.10 9.92
CA ASP A 272 13.21 -9.75 11.13
C ASP A 272 13.77 -9.07 12.37
N MET A 273 12.91 -8.42 13.11
CA MET A 273 13.22 -7.69 14.34
C MET A 273 12.41 -8.21 15.51
N ALA A 274 12.04 -9.49 15.49
CA ALA A 274 11.19 -10.13 16.51
C ALA A 274 11.72 -9.90 17.93
N ALA A 275 13.05 -9.95 18.13
CA ALA A 275 13.67 -9.69 19.45
C ALA A 275 13.49 -8.22 19.88
N MET A 276 13.52 -7.27 18.96
CA MET A 276 13.26 -5.86 19.27
C MET A 276 11.76 -5.64 19.51
N ALA A 277 10.90 -6.21 18.69
CA ALA A 277 9.47 -6.17 18.88
C ALA A 277 9.08 -6.70 20.26
N ALA A 278 9.64 -7.85 20.68
CA ALA A 278 9.39 -8.43 21.98
C ALA A 278 9.80 -7.49 23.14
N LYS A 279 10.90 -6.74 23.02
CA LYS A 279 11.28 -5.71 23.99
C LYS A 279 10.29 -4.56 24.06
N ARG A 280 9.78 -4.10 22.92
CA ARG A 280 8.79 -3.02 22.86
C ARG A 280 7.41 -3.45 23.38
N GLU A 281 7.09 -4.75 23.34
CA GLU A 281 5.86 -5.35 23.85
C GLU A 281 5.89 -5.65 25.35
N LEU A 282 6.98 -5.38 26.08
CA LEU A 282 7.07 -5.66 27.51
C LEU A 282 5.98 -4.92 28.28
N TRP A 283 5.33 -5.63 29.20
CA TRP A 283 4.23 -5.12 30.03
C TRP A 283 4.61 -3.89 30.87
N ILE A 284 5.89 -3.72 31.23
CA ILE A 284 6.39 -2.58 31.98
C ILE A 284 6.09 -1.23 31.30
N TRP A 285 6.01 -1.21 29.96
CA TRP A 285 5.66 0.00 29.20
C TRP A 285 4.18 0.39 29.32
N ASN A 286 3.34 -0.52 29.83
CA ASN A 286 1.93 -0.26 30.11
C ASN A 286 1.72 0.42 31.49
N LEU A 287 2.76 0.49 32.32
CA LEU A 287 2.68 1.16 33.62
C LEU A 287 2.59 2.69 33.44
N PRO A 288 1.71 3.38 34.20
CA PRO A 288 1.58 4.84 34.14
C PRO A 288 2.91 5.57 34.35
N ALA A 289 3.73 5.09 35.28
CA ALA A 289 5.07 5.64 35.57
C ALA A 289 5.99 5.53 34.37
N ALA A 290 5.98 4.43 33.63
CA ALA A 290 6.81 4.26 32.43
C ALA A 290 6.42 5.26 31.33
N ARG A 291 5.16 5.57 31.18
CA ARG A 291 4.66 6.59 30.21
C ARG A 291 5.17 8.00 30.51
N LEU A 292 5.34 8.34 31.77
CA LEU A 292 5.89 9.64 32.19
C LEU A 292 7.40 9.73 31.94
N ILE A 293 8.13 8.63 32.08
CA ILE A 293 9.58 8.60 32.01
C ILE A 293 10.09 8.38 30.58
N LEU A 294 9.32 7.67 29.73
CA LEU A 294 9.69 7.35 28.34
C LEU A 294 10.08 8.56 27.49
N PRO A 295 9.32 9.68 27.49
CA PRO A 295 9.71 10.86 26.72
C PRO A 295 11.06 11.43 27.14
N SER A 296 11.34 11.43 28.44
CA SER A 296 12.61 11.93 29.00
C SER A 296 13.79 11.01 28.67
N ILE A 297 13.59 9.71 28.71
CA ILE A 297 14.59 8.72 28.30
C ILE A 297 14.87 8.84 26.80
N LYS A 298 13.84 8.92 25.95
CA LYS A 298 14.00 9.12 24.50
C LYS A 298 14.77 10.41 24.21
N TRP A 299 14.44 11.51 24.89
CA TRP A 299 15.12 12.79 24.76
C TRP A 299 16.59 12.67 25.16
N LEU A 300 16.89 12.02 26.30
CA LEU A 300 18.25 11.83 26.79
C LEU A 300 19.09 10.96 25.83
N VAL A 301 18.54 9.84 25.36
CA VAL A 301 19.19 8.96 24.38
C VAL A 301 19.47 9.69 23.05
N LYS A 302 18.52 10.52 22.60
CA LYS A 302 18.70 11.33 21.39
C LYS A 302 19.80 12.37 21.56
N ARG A 303 19.90 12.98 22.74
CA ARG A 303 20.96 13.95 23.08
C ARG A 303 22.32 13.31 23.19
N ILE A 304 22.44 12.11 23.76
CA ILE A 304 23.72 11.37 23.91
C ILE A 304 24.22 10.88 22.55
N ARG A 305 23.31 10.48 21.64
CA ARG A 305 23.71 9.98 20.32
C ARG A 305 24.08 11.05 19.30
N ASN A 306 23.96 12.34 19.64
CA ASN A 306 24.34 13.47 18.77
C ASN A 306 23.68 13.39 17.37
N GLU A 307 22.52 12.76 17.27
CA GLU A 307 21.77 12.64 16.01
C GLU A 307 21.15 14.00 15.71
N LYS A 308 21.78 14.75 14.81
CA LYS A 308 21.12 15.83 14.09
C LYS A 308 19.85 15.23 13.50
N ALA A 309 18.72 15.83 13.84
CA ALA A 309 17.41 15.40 13.40
C ALA A 309 17.38 15.23 11.87
N ALA A 310 17.60 14.02 11.40
CA ALA A 310 17.10 13.61 10.11
C ALA A 310 15.57 13.49 10.23
N ALA A 311 14.85 13.95 9.23
CA ALA A 311 13.42 13.68 9.12
C ALA A 311 13.20 12.18 9.39
N PRO A 312 12.07 11.78 10.02
CA PRO A 312 11.81 10.37 10.24
C PRO A 312 11.68 9.69 8.88
N THR A 313 12.79 9.12 8.42
CA THR A 313 12.74 8.09 7.40
C THR A 313 12.08 6.89 8.08
N HIS A 314 10.97 6.40 7.54
CA HIS A 314 10.50 5.07 7.89
C HIS A 314 11.72 4.14 7.82
N GLY A 315 12.09 3.53 8.95
CA GLY A 315 13.12 2.50 8.96
C GLY A 315 14.52 2.84 9.46
N SER A 316 14.79 3.92 10.21
CA SER A 316 16.12 4.19 10.75
C SER A 316 16.22 3.98 12.28
N GLY A 317 16.23 2.76 12.73
CA GLY A 317 16.45 2.54 14.16
C GLY A 317 16.55 1.11 14.61
N GLY A 318 17.57 0.38 14.26
CA GLY A 318 17.78 -0.89 14.94
C GLY A 318 18.67 -1.88 14.19
N CYS A 319 19.41 -2.62 14.92
CA CYS A 319 20.46 -3.56 14.57
C CYS A 319 19.99 -4.84 13.83
N GLY A 320 19.11 -4.70 12.80
CA GLY A 320 18.78 -5.73 11.82
C GLY A 320 19.28 -5.30 10.43
N LYS A 321 19.70 -6.22 9.60
CA LYS A 321 20.08 -5.90 8.21
C LYS A 321 18.81 -5.58 7.42
N MET A 322 18.37 -4.33 7.42
CA MET A 322 17.27 -3.86 6.59
C MET A 322 17.66 -3.93 5.11
N GLY A 323 16.72 -4.27 4.27
CA GLY A 323 16.90 -4.36 2.82
C GLY A 323 15.79 -5.14 2.15
N LEU A 324 15.96 -5.42 0.87
CA LEU A 324 15.06 -6.30 0.13
C LEU A 324 15.30 -7.75 0.56
N GLN A 325 14.39 -8.30 1.33
CA GLN A 325 14.41 -9.69 1.78
C GLN A 325 13.61 -10.57 0.83
N VAL A 326 14.04 -11.81 0.65
CA VAL A 326 13.24 -12.89 0.06
C VAL A 326 13.01 -13.95 1.12
N VAL A 327 11.77 -14.38 1.28
CA VAL A 327 11.35 -15.36 2.28
C VAL A 327 10.46 -16.44 1.66
N GLU A 328 10.69 -17.70 2.06
CA GLU A 328 9.84 -18.82 1.68
C GLU A 328 8.55 -18.82 2.50
N ASP A 329 7.42 -19.12 1.86
CA ASP A 329 6.11 -19.29 2.52
C ASP A 329 6.00 -20.65 3.19
N SER A 330 6.60 -20.78 4.37
CA SER A 330 6.53 -21.99 5.18
C SER A 330 6.59 -21.64 6.68
N THR A 331 6.22 -22.61 7.53
CA THR A 331 6.30 -22.44 9.00
C THR A 331 7.73 -22.42 9.51
N VAL A 332 8.65 -23.06 8.79
CA VAL A 332 10.10 -23.06 9.04
C VAL A 332 10.76 -22.51 7.79
N HIS A 333 10.84 -21.20 7.70
CA HIS A 333 11.28 -20.51 6.49
C HIS A 333 12.71 -20.02 6.58
N GLU A 334 13.37 -19.99 5.44
CA GLU A 334 14.63 -19.28 5.26
C GLU A 334 14.36 -17.89 4.69
N MET A 335 15.05 -16.89 5.23
CA MET A 335 14.99 -15.52 4.76
C MET A 335 16.39 -15.02 4.46
N HIS A 336 16.57 -14.40 3.29
CA HIS A 336 17.86 -13.83 2.92
C HIS A 336 17.68 -12.44 2.27
N ASN A 337 18.70 -11.60 2.42
CA ASN A 337 18.74 -10.31 1.73
C ASN A 337 19.13 -10.54 0.27
N ALA A 338 18.20 -10.26 -0.66
CA ALA A 338 18.41 -10.46 -2.09
C ALA A 338 19.36 -9.43 -2.71
N ALA A 339 19.52 -8.24 -2.10
CA ALA A 339 20.27 -7.13 -2.66
C ALA A 339 21.15 -6.41 -1.59
N PRO A 340 22.07 -7.15 -0.93
CA PRO A 340 22.83 -6.62 0.21
C PRO A 340 23.72 -5.44 -0.21
N GLY A 341 23.51 -4.28 0.45
CA GLY A 341 24.24 -3.05 0.16
C GLY A 341 23.88 -2.37 -1.17
N ILE A 342 22.93 -2.92 -1.93
CA ILE A 342 22.40 -2.37 -3.17
C ILE A 342 21.07 -1.66 -2.91
N ILE A 343 20.06 -2.40 -2.42
CA ILE A 343 18.74 -1.87 -2.06
C ILE A 343 18.73 -1.65 -0.54
N ILE A 344 18.98 -0.42 -0.13
CA ILE A 344 19.09 0.00 1.28
C ILE A 344 18.01 1.01 1.67
N GLU A 345 17.20 1.45 0.72
CA GLU A 345 16.12 2.40 0.91
C GLU A 345 14.78 1.65 0.74
N ASP A 346 13.81 1.98 1.58
CA ASP A 346 12.45 1.43 1.49
C ASP A 346 11.71 1.95 0.26
N GLY A 347 10.78 1.16 -0.27
CA GLY A 347 9.97 1.49 -1.43
C GLY A 347 8.95 0.41 -1.78
N HIS A 348 8.39 0.47 -2.96
CA HIS A 348 7.24 -0.29 -3.39
C HIS A 348 7.64 -1.32 -4.47
N PRO A 349 7.91 -2.58 -4.11
CA PRO A 349 8.27 -3.62 -5.07
C PRO A 349 7.03 -4.20 -5.76
N MET A 350 7.12 -4.43 -7.06
CA MET A 350 6.16 -5.25 -7.81
C MET A 350 6.90 -6.22 -8.72
N THR A 351 6.63 -7.51 -8.55
CA THR A 351 7.17 -8.55 -9.43
C THR A 351 6.54 -8.46 -10.82
N ASN A 352 7.36 -8.65 -11.85
CA ASN A 352 6.89 -8.66 -13.23
C ASN A 352 5.91 -9.83 -13.45
N PRO A 353 4.74 -9.61 -14.04
CA PRO A 353 3.73 -10.66 -14.22
C PRO A 353 4.18 -11.78 -15.19
N VAL A 354 5.13 -11.49 -16.09
CA VAL A 354 5.60 -12.41 -17.13
C VAL A 354 7.02 -12.89 -16.83
N TRP A 355 7.96 -11.97 -16.66
CA TRP A 355 9.38 -12.26 -16.37
C TRP A 355 9.64 -12.13 -14.87
N ARG A 356 9.21 -13.10 -14.08
CA ARG A 356 9.10 -13.03 -12.62
C ARG A 356 10.44 -12.86 -11.88
N ASP A 357 11.57 -13.02 -12.55
CA ASP A 357 12.88 -12.68 -11.98
C ASP A 357 13.10 -11.17 -11.85
N TRP A 358 12.31 -10.36 -12.53
CA TRP A 358 12.38 -8.92 -12.49
C TRP A 358 11.37 -8.32 -11.50
N ILE A 359 11.86 -7.40 -10.67
CA ILE A 359 11.05 -6.55 -9.80
C ILE A 359 11.25 -5.10 -10.26
N VAL A 360 10.17 -4.34 -10.40
CA VAL A 360 10.22 -2.88 -10.45
C VAL A 360 10.04 -2.34 -9.03
N MET A 361 10.79 -1.30 -8.69
CA MET A 361 10.73 -0.70 -7.36
C MET A 361 11.03 0.80 -7.43
N ASP A 362 10.33 1.58 -6.62
CA ASP A 362 10.73 2.97 -6.30
C ASP A 362 11.48 3.02 -4.96
N THR A 363 11.78 4.23 -4.49
CA THR A 363 12.24 4.47 -3.12
C THR A 363 11.41 5.57 -2.48
N TYR A 364 11.34 5.56 -1.15
CA TYR A 364 10.97 6.77 -0.41
C TYR A 364 12.04 7.86 -0.62
N PRO A 365 11.66 9.14 -0.46
CA PRO A 365 12.59 10.23 -0.72
C PRO A 365 13.78 10.20 0.23
N GLY A 366 14.96 10.27 -0.35
CA GLY A 366 16.20 10.44 0.39
C GLY A 366 16.42 11.90 0.81
N LYS A 367 17.66 12.21 1.23
CA LYS A 367 18.03 13.57 1.69
C LYS A 367 17.88 14.69 0.63
N ARG A 368 17.67 14.35 -0.64
CA ARG A 368 17.58 15.30 -1.76
C ARG A 368 16.16 15.49 -2.29
N ASP A 369 15.16 14.97 -1.58
CA ASP A 369 13.75 15.04 -1.99
C ASP A 369 13.45 14.44 -3.40
N PHE A 370 14.20 13.41 -3.76
CA PHE A 370 14.01 12.62 -4.98
C PHE A 370 13.62 11.19 -4.65
N ARG A 371 12.75 10.62 -5.46
CA ARG A 371 12.44 9.19 -5.50
C ARG A 371 13.18 8.56 -6.67
N LYS A 372 13.79 7.41 -6.45
CA LYS A 372 14.42 6.61 -7.49
C LYS A 372 13.41 5.63 -8.03
N LEU A 373 13.50 5.33 -9.31
CA LEU A 373 12.75 4.26 -9.98
C LEU A 373 13.76 3.33 -10.66
N PHE A 374 13.65 2.03 -10.44
CA PHE A 374 14.59 1.06 -10.97
C PHE A 374 13.99 -0.34 -11.14
N LEU A 375 14.65 -1.15 -11.97
CA LEU A 375 14.43 -2.58 -12.07
C LEU A 375 15.54 -3.31 -11.30
N TYR A 376 15.17 -4.41 -10.69
CA TYR A 376 16.11 -5.33 -10.06
C TYR A 376 15.82 -6.77 -10.48
N ASN A 377 16.86 -7.50 -10.92
CA ASN A 377 16.74 -8.90 -11.26
C ASN A 377 17.21 -9.78 -10.09
N LEU A 378 16.32 -10.59 -9.56
CA LEU A 378 16.57 -11.45 -8.39
C LEU A 378 17.64 -12.51 -8.63
N LYS A 379 17.76 -13.02 -9.87
CA LYS A 379 18.73 -14.08 -10.22
C LYS A 379 20.12 -13.51 -10.54
N SER A 380 20.18 -12.52 -11.41
CA SER A 380 21.44 -11.96 -11.88
C SER A 380 22.00 -10.85 -10.97
N SER A 381 21.19 -10.34 -10.04
CA SER A 381 21.47 -9.13 -9.25
C SER A 381 21.74 -7.89 -10.12
N GLU A 382 21.25 -7.87 -11.37
CA GLU A 382 21.33 -6.70 -12.24
C GLU A 382 20.37 -5.61 -11.72
N ILE A 383 20.86 -4.37 -11.67
CA ILE A 383 20.04 -3.20 -11.36
C ILE A 383 20.06 -2.25 -12.55
N VAL A 384 18.89 -1.79 -12.97
CA VAL A 384 18.72 -0.86 -14.09
C VAL A 384 17.96 0.36 -13.61
N SER A 385 18.60 1.53 -13.64
CA SER A 385 17.94 2.79 -13.27
C SER A 385 16.97 3.23 -14.37
N LEU A 386 15.74 3.57 -13.96
CA LEU A 386 14.70 4.16 -14.80
C LEU A 386 14.55 5.67 -14.54
N GLY A 387 15.26 6.24 -13.59
CA GLY A 387 15.29 7.67 -13.31
C GLY A 387 15.21 8.06 -11.84
N GLU A 388 15.36 9.36 -11.60
CA GLU A 388 15.13 10.01 -10.31
C GLU A 388 14.09 11.13 -10.52
N TYR A 389 13.05 11.14 -9.69
CA TYR A 389 11.88 12.03 -9.84
C TYR A 389 11.76 12.92 -8.60
N PRO A 390 11.77 14.26 -8.77
CA PRO A 390 11.61 15.19 -7.65
C PRO A 390 10.21 15.10 -7.07
N MET A 391 10.12 15.29 -5.76
CA MET A 391 8.88 15.46 -5.04
C MET A 391 8.37 16.89 -5.14
N SER A 392 7.07 17.08 -4.90
CA SER A 392 6.54 18.42 -4.68
C SER A 392 7.06 19.00 -3.35
N LEU A 393 7.48 20.25 -3.40
CA LEU A 393 7.84 21.03 -2.21
C LEU A 393 6.64 21.81 -1.63
N LYS A 394 5.46 21.69 -2.25
CA LYS A 394 4.24 22.32 -1.75
C LYS A 394 3.78 21.67 -0.44
N THR A 395 3.18 22.48 0.39
CA THR A 395 2.58 22.04 1.66
C THR A 395 1.06 22.04 1.56
N VAL A 396 0.43 21.21 2.38
CA VAL A 396 -1.04 21.15 2.49
C VAL A 396 -1.61 22.50 2.89
N ASP A 397 -2.54 23.00 2.11
CA ASP A 397 -3.23 24.27 2.40
C ASP A 397 -4.39 24.02 3.37
N LYS A 398 -4.14 24.25 4.66
CA LYS A 398 -5.13 24.06 5.73
C LYS A 398 -6.30 25.05 5.67
N THR A 399 -6.26 26.06 4.82
CA THR A 399 -7.38 27.02 4.66
C THR A 399 -8.48 26.50 3.76
N LYS A 400 -8.19 25.47 2.94
CA LYS A 400 -9.14 24.89 1.97
C LYS A 400 -10.16 23.92 2.57
N PHE A 401 -9.99 23.49 3.82
CA PHE A 401 -10.88 22.51 4.44
C PHE A 401 -10.94 22.62 5.96
N ASP A 402 -12.01 22.09 6.55
CA ASP A 402 -12.13 21.98 8.00
C ASP A 402 -11.31 20.77 8.51
N LEU A 403 -10.26 21.06 9.29
CA LEU A 403 -9.41 20.04 9.89
C LEU A 403 -10.17 18.96 10.68
N ARG A 404 -11.28 19.34 11.33
CA ARG A 404 -12.11 18.40 12.09
C ARG A 404 -12.69 17.31 11.17
N LYS A 405 -13.01 17.65 9.92
CA LYS A 405 -13.53 16.70 8.93
C LYS A 405 -12.49 15.68 8.48
N VAL A 406 -11.21 16.03 8.46
CA VAL A 406 -10.11 15.11 8.10
C VAL A 406 -9.90 14.04 9.18
N TYR A 407 -10.09 14.43 10.45
CA TYR A 407 -9.97 13.51 11.59
C TYR A 407 -11.30 12.88 12.00
N TYR A 408 -12.34 13.15 11.28
CA TYR A 408 -13.65 12.60 11.51
C TYR A 408 -13.57 11.06 11.46
N GLY A 409 -14.23 10.36 12.41
CA GLY A 409 -14.18 8.89 12.50
C GLY A 409 -12.83 8.29 12.95
N VAL A 410 -11.76 9.08 13.08
CA VAL A 410 -10.47 8.57 13.57
C VAL A 410 -10.51 8.39 15.09
N ASP A 411 -10.06 7.22 15.58
CA ASP A 411 -9.97 6.90 17.02
C ASP A 411 -9.16 7.96 17.78
N GLY A 412 -9.73 8.43 18.90
CA GLY A 412 -9.13 9.51 19.68
C GLY A 412 -7.73 9.20 20.24
N ARG A 413 -7.39 7.90 20.43
CA ARG A 413 -6.04 7.46 20.81
C ARG A 413 -5.05 7.73 19.70
N ILE A 414 -5.48 7.47 18.45
CA ILE A 414 -4.67 7.65 17.25
C ILE A 414 -4.48 9.15 16.97
N LYS A 415 -5.54 9.96 17.04
CA LYS A 415 -5.44 11.43 16.86
C LYS A 415 -4.36 12.06 17.75
N LYS A 416 -4.22 11.60 19.00
CA LYS A 416 -3.21 12.09 19.94
C LYS A 416 -1.79 11.65 19.61
N ALA A 417 -1.64 10.58 18.85
CA ALA A 417 -0.33 10.03 18.48
C ALA A 417 0.23 10.63 17.17
N PHE A 418 -0.58 11.31 16.38
CA PHE A 418 -0.17 11.88 15.11
C PHE A 418 0.64 13.17 15.27
N ASN A 419 1.67 13.30 14.44
CA ASN A 419 2.11 14.61 13.96
C ASN A 419 1.14 15.07 12.86
N GLU A 420 0.29 16.04 13.16
CA GLU A 420 -0.76 16.53 12.27
C GLU A 420 -0.26 16.90 10.88
N SER A 421 0.83 17.67 10.78
CA SER A 421 1.35 18.11 9.49
C SER A 421 1.84 16.94 8.63
N GLN A 422 2.51 15.96 9.23
CA GLN A 422 2.92 14.75 8.53
C GLN A 422 1.71 13.94 8.09
N TYR A 423 0.72 13.73 8.96
CA TYR A 423 -0.49 13.00 8.62
C TYR A 423 -1.22 13.61 7.43
N LEU A 424 -1.41 14.95 7.44
CA LEU A 424 -2.06 15.67 6.35
C LEU A 424 -1.28 15.55 5.05
N HIS A 425 0.05 15.67 5.10
CA HIS A 425 0.90 15.55 3.93
C HIS A 425 0.78 14.14 3.33
N PHE A 426 0.95 13.08 4.12
CA PHE A 426 0.83 11.68 3.66
C PHE A 426 -0.55 11.32 3.10
N ARG A 427 -1.60 12.02 3.52
CA ARG A 427 -2.96 11.80 3.06
C ARG A 427 -3.37 12.67 1.88
N SER A 428 -2.59 13.70 1.54
CA SER A 428 -2.81 14.57 0.38
C SER A 428 -2.17 14.00 -0.88
N GLY A 429 -2.59 14.49 -2.04
CA GLY A 429 -1.98 14.12 -3.31
C GLY A 429 -0.61 14.73 -3.56
N LEU A 430 -0.17 15.65 -2.70
CA LEU A 430 1.18 16.23 -2.73
C LEU A 430 2.23 15.19 -2.32
N HIS A 431 1.87 14.22 -1.46
CA HIS A 431 2.67 13.04 -1.23
C HIS A 431 2.43 12.06 -2.37
N CYS A 432 3.29 12.09 -3.37
CA CYS A 432 3.20 11.26 -4.55
C CYS A 432 4.27 10.17 -4.51
N ASP A 433 3.93 9.00 -3.96
CA ASP A 433 4.70 7.79 -4.19
C ASP A 433 4.60 7.43 -5.66
N LEU A 434 5.69 6.95 -6.28
CA LEU A 434 5.67 6.60 -7.70
C LEU A 434 4.81 5.37 -7.93
N HIS A 435 4.74 4.47 -6.92
CA HIS A 435 3.99 3.22 -6.98
C HIS A 435 4.13 2.55 -8.35
N PRO A 436 5.35 2.14 -8.73
CA PRO A 436 5.59 1.57 -10.05
C PRO A 436 4.86 0.23 -10.18
N ARG A 437 4.28 0.02 -11.34
CA ARG A 437 3.49 -1.16 -11.66
C ARG A 437 3.62 -1.54 -13.12
N TRP A 438 3.42 -2.81 -13.39
CA TRP A 438 3.54 -3.35 -14.73
C TRP A 438 2.26 -3.17 -15.54
N GLY A 439 2.40 -3.00 -16.85
CA GLY A 439 1.36 -3.37 -17.80
C GLY A 439 1.17 -4.89 -17.83
N HIS A 440 0.06 -5.35 -18.35
CA HIS A 440 -0.30 -6.78 -18.38
C HIS A 440 0.75 -7.65 -19.09
N ASP A 441 1.40 -7.11 -20.13
CA ASP A 441 2.44 -7.79 -20.90
C ASP A 441 3.82 -7.82 -20.22
N GLY A 442 3.98 -7.16 -19.07
CA GLY A 442 5.23 -7.07 -18.34
C GLY A 442 6.34 -6.24 -19.01
N ARG A 443 6.07 -5.54 -20.12
CA ARG A 443 7.06 -4.75 -20.87
C ARG A 443 7.07 -3.29 -20.52
N ILE A 444 5.94 -2.78 -20.07
CA ILE A 444 5.75 -1.37 -19.75
C ILE A 444 5.68 -1.20 -18.24
N VAL A 445 6.47 -0.28 -17.72
CA VAL A 445 6.37 0.18 -16.32
C VAL A 445 5.57 1.47 -16.31
N PHE A 446 4.45 1.48 -15.59
CA PHE A 446 3.66 2.68 -15.31
C PHE A 446 3.99 3.19 -13.90
N PHE A 447 3.89 4.50 -13.70
CA PHE A 447 4.07 5.11 -12.38
C PHE A 447 3.34 6.45 -12.28
N ASP A 448 2.98 6.82 -11.06
CA ASP A 448 2.46 8.15 -10.74
C ASP A 448 3.64 9.11 -10.52
N SER A 449 3.54 10.35 -10.95
CA SER A 449 4.55 11.35 -10.62
C SER A 449 3.99 12.77 -10.66
N ILE A 450 4.66 13.64 -9.90
CA ILE A 450 4.36 15.08 -9.80
C ILE A 450 5.54 15.93 -10.30
N HIS A 451 6.49 15.34 -11.02
CA HIS A 451 7.75 15.97 -11.39
C HIS A 451 7.63 17.06 -12.48
N GLU A 452 6.51 17.10 -13.20
CA GLU A 452 6.23 18.13 -14.18
C GLU A 452 5.18 19.10 -13.67
N ALA A 453 5.55 20.36 -13.47
CA ALA A 453 4.67 21.47 -13.09
C ALA A 453 3.81 21.26 -11.81
N ASP A 454 4.24 20.36 -10.91
CA ASP A 454 3.44 19.94 -9.74
C ASP A 454 2.04 19.39 -10.11
N GLU A 455 1.88 18.87 -11.31
CA GLU A 455 0.72 18.14 -11.75
C GLU A 455 0.94 16.64 -11.51
N ARG A 456 0.09 15.99 -10.69
CA ARG A 456 0.15 14.54 -10.53
C ARG A 456 -0.43 13.88 -11.76
N GLN A 457 0.39 13.10 -12.49
CA GLN A 457 0.03 12.46 -13.75
C GLN A 457 0.56 11.02 -13.80
N LEU A 458 0.04 10.23 -14.73
CA LEU A 458 0.55 8.90 -15.06
C LEU A 458 1.63 9.01 -16.13
N TYR A 459 2.69 8.22 -15.94
CA TYR A 459 3.82 8.10 -16.86
C TYR A 459 4.07 6.62 -17.17
N ALA A 460 4.75 6.35 -18.29
CA ALA A 460 5.13 5.01 -18.71
C ALA A 460 6.54 4.97 -19.28
N ILE A 461 7.20 3.83 -19.11
CA ILE A 461 8.53 3.53 -19.68
C ILE A 461 8.49 2.13 -20.29
N ASP A 462 8.86 1.99 -21.57
CA ASP A 462 9.08 0.69 -22.20
C ASP A 462 10.44 0.12 -21.75
N VAL A 463 10.40 -0.98 -21.05
CA VAL A 463 11.58 -1.71 -20.56
C VAL A 463 11.75 -3.08 -21.23
N GLY A 464 11.00 -3.38 -22.28
CA GLY A 464 11.02 -4.65 -22.98
C GLY A 464 12.42 -5.03 -23.48
N SER A 465 13.26 -4.07 -23.89
CA SER A 465 14.66 -4.31 -24.26
C SER A 465 15.55 -4.82 -23.11
N VAL A 466 15.07 -4.72 -21.86
CA VAL A 466 15.76 -5.22 -20.66
C VAL A 466 15.20 -6.55 -20.21
N VAL A 467 13.90 -6.63 -20.02
CA VAL A 467 13.25 -7.78 -19.38
C VAL A 467 13.02 -8.98 -20.29
N CYS A 468 12.98 -8.76 -21.62
CA CYS A 468 12.76 -9.83 -22.61
C CYS A 468 14.05 -10.53 -23.06
N ARG A 469 15.18 -10.35 -22.37
CA ARG A 469 16.48 -10.94 -22.72
C ARG A 469 16.63 -12.37 -22.27
#